data_2638321120d04cc248c8c5a981d0c966
#
_entry.id   2638321120d04cc248c8c5a981d0c966
#
_cell.length_a   1.000
_cell.length_b   1.000
_cell.length_c   1.000
_cell.angle_alpha   90.00
_cell.angle_beta   90.00
_cell.angle_gamma   90.00
#
_symmetry.space_group_name_H-M   'P 1'
#
loop_
_entity.id
_entity.type
_entity.pdbx_description
1 polymer ?
#
loop_
_entity_poly.entity_id
_entity_poly.type
_entity_poly.pdbx_seq_one_letter_code
_entity_poly.pdbx_strand_id
1 'polypeptide(L)'
;MGAWFFADNRQLPRNYTMKIEKNSAVTLRYSVSDTSGKLLEESKEPMSYLHGGYGNTFARIEEALEGQFAGFQTTIELQPEDAFGVRDDALLQTIPKKQFPPGVKVGGQLEGRDDSGHSIVFTVLKIKGDTVYLDGNHAFAGKVLRFGLNVVEVRAASEEEIAHGHVHGAHGHHH
;
A
#
# COMPACT_ATOMS: atom_id res chain seq x y z
N MET A 1 -37.04 -16.20 -23.73
CA MET A 1 -36.57 -14.96 -23.10
C MET A 1 -35.33 -15.13 -22.29
N GLY A 2 -35.27 -16.12 -21.43
CA GLY A 2 -34.09 -16.30 -20.60
C GLY A 2 -32.83 -16.73 -21.33
N ALA A 3 -32.97 -17.26 -22.53
CA ALA A 3 -31.81 -17.80 -23.24
C ALA A 3 -30.79 -16.74 -23.63
N TRP A 4 -31.24 -15.54 -23.86
CA TRP A 4 -30.32 -14.50 -24.30
C TRP A 4 -29.38 -14.05 -23.18
N PHE A 5 -29.73 -14.27 -21.93
CA PHE A 5 -28.82 -13.95 -20.83
C PHE A 5 -27.56 -14.82 -20.86
N PHE A 6 -27.73 -16.08 -21.25
CA PHE A 6 -26.58 -16.98 -21.28
C PHE A 6 -25.63 -16.62 -22.40
N ALA A 7 -26.15 -16.11 -23.49
CA ALA A 7 -25.31 -15.67 -24.57
C ALA A 7 -24.43 -14.51 -24.13
N ASP A 8 -25.02 -13.58 -23.40
CA ASP A 8 -24.29 -12.43 -22.90
C ASP A 8 -23.18 -12.84 -21.94
N ASN A 9 -23.48 -13.78 -21.06
CA ASN A 9 -22.50 -14.26 -20.10
C ASN A 9 -21.27 -14.83 -20.79
N ARG A 10 -21.46 -15.51 -21.88
CA ARG A 10 -20.34 -16.12 -22.58
C ARG A 10 -19.47 -15.09 -23.30
N GLN A 11 -20.01 -13.93 -23.55
CA GLN A 11 -19.28 -12.88 -24.23
C GLN A 11 -18.49 -12.00 -23.29
N LEU A 12 -18.78 -12.05 -22.01
CA LEU A 12 -18.06 -11.24 -21.05
C LEU A 12 -16.71 -11.84 -20.72
N PRO A 13 -15.68 -11.01 -20.59
CA PRO A 13 -14.38 -11.50 -20.12
C PRO A 13 -14.55 -12.15 -18.73
N ARG A 14 -13.71 -13.12 -18.46
CA ARG A 14 -13.77 -13.83 -17.17
C ARG A 14 -13.72 -12.89 -15.98
N ASN A 15 -12.86 -11.89 -16.06
CA ASN A 15 -12.67 -10.99 -14.95
C ASN A 15 -13.90 -10.13 -14.66
N TYR A 16 -14.80 -10.00 -15.62
CA TYR A 16 -16.06 -9.27 -15.38
C TYR A 16 -17.04 -10.06 -14.54
N THR A 17 -16.98 -11.38 -14.60
CA THR A 17 -17.93 -12.22 -13.89
C THR A 17 -17.42 -12.66 -12.53
N MET A 18 -16.14 -12.42 -12.26
CA MET A 18 -15.54 -12.83 -11.00
C MET A 18 -15.52 -11.67 -10.04
N LYS A 19 -16.17 -11.84 -8.89
CA LYS A 19 -16.15 -10.82 -7.86
C LYS A 19 -15.00 -11.04 -6.89
N ILE A 20 -14.59 -9.98 -6.23
CA ILE A 20 -13.54 -10.04 -5.24
C ILE A 20 -14.09 -10.72 -3.99
N GLU A 21 -13.47 -11.80 -3.60
CA GLU A 21 -13.83 -12.56 -2.41
C GLU A 21 -12.55 -13.20 -1.87
N LYS A 22 -12.68 -13.91 -0.75
CA LYS A 22 -11.52 -14.56 -0.16
C LYS A 22 -10.81 -15.43 -1.21
N ASN A 23 -9.49 -15.32 -1.24
CA ASN A 23 -8.63 -16.06 -2.17
C ASN A 23 -8.75 -15.60 -3.62
N SER A 24 -9.17 -14.36 -3.82
CA SER A 24 -9.09 -13.72 -5.13
C SER A 24 -7.74 -13.01 -5.25
N ALA A 25 -7.14 -13.11 -6.44
CA ALA A 25 -5.97 -12.32 -6.78
C ALA A 25 -6.48 -11.06 -7.48
N VAL A 26 -6.29 -9.92 -6.88
CA VAL A 26 -6.84 -8.65 -7.35
C VAL A 26 -5.71 -7.79 -7.87
N THR A 27 -5.86 -7.31 -9.10
CA THR A 27 -4.92 -6.36 -9.68
C THR A 27 -5.59 -5.00 -9.72
N LEU A 28 -4.93 -4.01 -9.19
CA LEU A 28 -5.50 -2.66 -9.11
C LEU A 28 -4.46 -1.59 -9.34
N ARG A 29 -4.96 -0.41 -9.68
CA ARG A 29 -4.17 0.81 -9.70
C ARG A 29 -4.66 1.67 -8.54
N TYR A 30 -3.75 2.39 -7.93
CA TYR A 30 -4.11 3.22 -6.79
C TYR A 30 -3.45 4.59 -6.86
N SER A 31 -4.06 5.53 -6.16
CA SER A 31 -3.46 6.83 -5.90
C SER A 31 -3.67 7.18 -4.43
N VAL A 32 -2.75 7.94 -3.89
CA VAL A 32 -2.83 8.40 -2.50
C VAL A 32 -2.77 9.91 -2.52
N SER A 33 -3.76 10.54 -1.90
CA SER A 33 -3.78 11.99 -1.78
C SER A 33 -4.11 12.38 -0.35
N ASP A 34 -3.79 13.63 0.00
CA ASP A 34 -4.14 14.14 1.31
C ASP A 34 -5.55 14.71 1.29
N THR A 35 -6.02 15.21 2.44
CA THR A 35 -7.38 15.71 2.55
C THR A 35 -7.60 17.03 1.79
N SER A 36 -6.54 17.67 1.36
CA SER A 36 -6.66 18.88 0.54
C SER A 36 -6.79 18.52 -0.95
N GLY A 37 -6.65 17.25 -1.29
CA GLY A 37 -6.71 16.80 -2.67
C GLY A 37 -5.36 16.74 -3.35
N LYS A 38 -4.28 17.03 -2.63
CA LYS A 38 -2.95 16.96 -3.21
C LYS A 38 -2.52 15.50 -3.40
N LEU A 39 -2.14 15.16 -4.62
CA LEU A 39 -1.65 13.83 -4.92
C LEU A 39 -0.27 13.62 -4.29
N LEU A 40 -0.14 12.58 -3.49
CA LEU A 40 1.10 12.26 -2.80
C LEU A 40 1.84 11.11 -3.48
N GLU A 41 1.09 10.13 -3.98
CA GLU A 41 1.68 8.97 -4.62
C GLU A 41 0.67 8.38 -5.60
N GLU A 42 1.16 7.78 -6.67
CA GLU A 42 0.32 7.13 -7.65
C GLU A 42 1.06 5.91 -8.18
N SER A 43 0.35 4.80 -8.34
CA SER A 43 0.97 3.59 -8.85
C SER A 43 1.33 3.79 -10.32
N LYS A 44 2.58 3.50 -10.67
CA LYS A 44 3.03 3.58 -12.06
C LYS A 44 2.58 2.37 -12.84
N GLU A 45 2.49 1.24 -12.15
CA GLU A 45 2.05 -0.02 -12.73
C GLU A 45 0.98 -0.62 -11.86
N PRO A 46 0.10 -1.45 -12.43
CA PRO A 46 -0.89 -2.15 -11.61
C PRO A 46 -0.18 -3.03 -10.58
N MET A 47 -0.73 -3.09 -9.40
CA MET A 47 -0.23 -3.98 -8.36
C MET A 47 -1.24 -5.05 -8.07
N SER A 48 -0.78 -6.21 -7.64
CA SER A 48 -1.66 -7.33 -7.31
C SER A 48 -1.53 -7.69 -5.85
N TYR A 49 -2.66 -8.07 -5.26
CA TYR A 49 -2.65 -8.53 -3.88
C TYR A 49 -3.59 -9.73 -3.73
N LEU A 50 -3.36 -10.52 -2.69
CA LEU A 50 -4.22 -11.64 -2.36
C LEU A 50 -5.27 -11.17 -1.36
N HIS A 51 -6.54 -11.28 -1.75
CA HIS A 51 -7.66 -10.80 -0.95
C HIS A 51 -8.10 -11.86 0.05
N GLY A 52 -8.41 -11.45 1.25
CA GLY A 52 -8.98 -12.36 2.24
C GLY A 52 -8.29 -12.32 3.60
N GLY A 53 -7.66 -11.20 3.94
CA GLY A 53 -7.08 -11.05 5.26
C GLY A 53 -5.65 -11.55 5.38
N TYR A 54 -4.94 -11.62 4.28
CA TYR A 54 -3.54 -12.06 4.26
C TYR A 54 -2.55 -10.94 4.60
N GLY A 55 -3.07 -9.73 4.86
CA GLY A 55 -2.20 -8.62 5.21
C GLY A 55 -1.42 -8.03 4.06
N ASN A 56 -1.83 -8.30 2.82
CA ASN A 56 -1.17 -7.76 1.64
C ASN A 56 -1.46 -6.28 1.46
N THR A 57 -2.61 -5.82 1.92
CA THR A 57 -2.99 -4.41 1.84
C THR A 57 -3.81 -4.05 3.08
N PHE A 58 -4.16 -2.78 3.22
CA PHE A 58 -4.90 -2.34 4.40
C PHE A 58 -6.29 -2.96 4.45
N ALA A 59 -6.72 -3.30 5.65
CA ALA A 59 -8.02 -3.95 5.85
C ALA A 59 -9.17 -3.14 5.27
N ARG A 60 -9.13 -1.82 5.39
CA ARG A 60 -10.16 -0.95 4.85
C ARG A 60 -10.24 -0.98 3.34
N ILE A 61 -9.09 -1.17 2.68
CA ILE A 61 -9.07 -1.32 1.23
C ILE A 61 -9.74 -2.64 0.86
N GLU A 62 -9.43 -3.72 1.58
CA GLU A 62 -10.09 -5.00 1.32
C GLU A 62 -11.59 -4.91 1.51
N GLU A 63 -12.04 -4.24 2.58
CA GLU A 63 -13.47 -4.05 2.82
C GLU A 63 -14.15 -3.28 1.70
N ALA A 64 -13.50 -2.24 1.20
CA ALA A 64 -14.06 -1.43 0.14
C ALA A 64 -14.20 -2.20 -1.17
N LEU A 65 -13.30 -3.15 -1.41
CA LEU A 65 -13.28 -3.90 -2.65
C LEU A 65 -14.03 -5.22 -2.58
N GLU A 66 -14.40 -5.67 -1.39
CA GLU A 66 -15.12 -6.94 -1.21
C GLU A 66 -16.38 -6.96 -2.07
N GLY A 67 -16.55 -8.02 -2.87
CA GLY A 67 -17.75 -8.19 -3.68
C GLY A 67 -17.78 -7.38 -4.97
N GLN A 68 -16.73 -6.64 -5.28
CA GLN A 68 -16.69 -5.81 -6.47
C GLN A 68 -16.07 -6.57 -7.64
N PHE A 69 -16.19 -6.01 -8.83
CA PHE A 69 -15.71 -6.63 -10.07
C PHE A 69 -14.64 -5.75 -10.72
N ALA A 70 -13.94 -6.32 -11.68
CA ALA A 70 -13.03 -5.55 -12.52
C ALA A 70 -13.75 -4.34 -13.11
N GLY A 71 -13.09 -3.20 -13.11
CA GLY A 71 -13.69 -1.94 -13.56
C GLY A 71 -14.22 -1.08 -12.44
N PHE A 72 -14.36 -1.64 -11.23
CA PHE A 72 -14.82 -0.86 -10.09
C PHE A 72 -13.81 0.21 -9.72
N GLN A 73 -14.31 1.41 -9.46
CA GLN A 73 -13.48 2.53 -9.03
C GLN A 73 -14.12 3.16 -7.80
N THR A 74 -13.30 3.53 -6.86
CA THR A 74 -13.79 4.20 -5.66
C THR A 74 -12.67 5.02 -5.03
N THR A 75 -13.04 5.92 -4.16
CA THR A 75 -12.09 6.66 -3.34
C THR A 75 -12.53 6.47 -1.89
N ILE A 76 -11.60 6.07 -1.04
CA ILE A 76 -11.88 5.90 0.39
C ILE A 76 -10.92 6.75 1.19
N GLU A 77 -11.37 7.17 2.36
CA GLU A 77 -10.54 7.95 3.27
C GLU A 77 -10.16 7.06 4.44
N LEU A 78 -8.86 7.01 4.73
CA LEU A 78 -8.34 6.20 5.82
C LEU A 78 -7.75 7.09 6.90
N GLN A 79 -8.11 6.78 8.14
CA GLN A 79 -7.49 7.42 9.27
C GLN A 79 -6.08 6.83 9.46
N PRO A 80 -5.18 7.54 10.16
CA PRO A 80 -3.83 7.01 10.35
C PRO A 80 -3.80 5.58 10.88
N GLU A 81 -4.67 5.24 11.80
CA GLU A 81 -4.72 3.91 12.42
C GLU A 81 -5.03 2.82 11.41
N ASP A 82 -5.76 3.17 10.36
CA ASP A 82 -6.16 2.21 9.31
C ASP A 82 -5.21 2.21 8.13
N ALA A 83 -4.20 3.05 8.14
CA ALA A 83 -3.26 3.19 7.03
C ALA A 83 -1.83 2.99 7.54
N PHE A 84 -1.03 4.06 7.55
CA PHE A 84 0.39 3.96 7.91
C PHE A 84 0.66 4.17 9.39
N GLY A 85 -0.40 4.24 10.18
CA GLY A 85 -0.27 4.37 11.62
C GLY A 85 -0.11 5.80 12.08
N VAL A 86 -0.24 5.99 13.39
CA VAL A 86 0.01 7.29 13.99
C VAL A 86 1.51 7.53 14.09
N ARG A 87 1.88 8.79 14.23
CA ARG A 87 3.29 9.10 14.43
C ARG A 87 3.71 8.64 15.82
N ASP A 88 4.90 8.09 15.88
CA ASP A 88 5.49 7.62 17.13
C ASP A 88 6.69 8.50 17.47
N ASP A 89 6.57 9.26 18.55
CA ASP A 89 7.65 10.15 18.97
C ASP A 89 8.90 9.40 19.40
N ALA A 90 8.78 8.13 19.73
CA ALA A 90 9.94 7.32 20.06
C ALA A 90 10.84 7.09 18.85
N LEU A 91 10.31 7.31 17.63
CA LEU A 91 11.10 7.20 16.41
C LEU A 91 11.80 8.51 16.03
N LEU A 92 11.61 9.55 16.83
CA LEU A 92 12.35 10.79 16.65
C LEU A 92 13.65 10.66 17.44
N GLN A 93 14.77 10.82 16.76
CA GLN A 93 16.07 10.63 17.39
C GLN A 93 17.01 11.77 17.01
N THR A 94 18.05 11.93 17.83
CA THR A 94 19.10 12.88 17.53
C THR A 94 20.43 12.15 17.60
N ILE A 95 21.33 12.51 16.73
CA ILE A 95 22.69 11.99 16.76
C ILE A 95 23.67 13.14 16.63
N PRO A 96 24.89 12.99 17.18
CA PRO A 96 25.93 13.99 16.96
C PRO A 96 26.30 14.05 15.47
N LYS A 97 26.53 15.26 14.99
CA LYS A 97 26.89 15.48 13.60
C LYS A 97 28.12 14.67 13.19
N LYS A 98 29.06 14.47 14.07
CA LYS A 98 30.26 13.73 13.79
C LYS A 98 30.00 12.25 13.51
N GLN A 99 28.86 11.72 13.97
CA GLN A 99 28.46 10.35 13.69
C GLN A 99 27.63 10.23 12.43
N PHE A 100 27.31 11.34 11.81
CA PHE A 100 26.46 11.41 10.66
C PHE A 100 27.28 11.17 9.39
N PRO A 101 26.84 10.30 8.49
CA PRO A 101 27.59 10.02 7.26
C PRO A 101 27.75 11.28 6.42
N PRO A 102 28.94 11.50 5.85
CA PRO A 102 29.13 12.68 5.00
C PRO A 102 28.28 12.57 3.75
N GLY A 103 27.83 13.72 3.26
CA GLY A 103 27.05 13.75 2.03
C GLY A 103 25.56 13.63 2.19
N VAL A 104 25.06 13.31 3.38
CA VAL A 104 23.63 13.24 3.62
C VAL A 104 23.12 14.64 4.00
N LYS A 105 22.01 15.02 3.43
CA LYS A 105 21.44 16.35 3.59
C LYS A 105 20.07 16.30 4.25
N VAL A 106 19.58 17.45 4.68
CA VAL A 106 18.21 17.56 5.15
C VAL A 106 17.27 17.03 4.07
N GLY A 107 16.31 16.19 4.46
CA GLY A 107 15.43 15.50 3.53
C GLY A 107 15.97 14.19 3.03
N GLY A 108 17.26 13.90 3.23
CA GLY A 108 17.84 12.63 2.87
C GLY A 108 17.48 11.55 3.85
N GLN A 109 17.82 10.33 3.51
CA GLN A 109 17.50 9.16 4.33
C GLN A 109 18.75 8.39 4.71
N LEU A 110 18.69 7.77 5.87
CA LEU A 110 19.74 6.85 6.30
C LEU A 110 19.12 5.72 7.08
N GLU A 111 19.81 4.58 7.04
CA GLU A 111 19.34 3.39 7.73
C GLU A 111 19.93 3.35 9.13
N GLY A 112 19.10 3.03 10.09
CA GLY A 112 19.50 2.86 11.47
C GLY A 112 18.73 1.73 12.10
N ARG A 113 18.72 1.68 13.41
CA ARG A 113 18.02 0.65 14.15
C ARG A 113 17.21 1.26 15.26
N ASP A 114 16.06 0.64 15.54
CA ASP A 114 15.26 1.04 16.69
C ASP A 114 15.79 0.37 17.95
N ASP A 115 15.13 0.63 19.09
CA ASP A 115 15.54 0.09 20.39
C ASP A 115 15.47 -1.43 20.42
N SER A 116 14.67 -2.04 19.55
CA SER A 116 14.54 -3.50 19.45
C SER A 116 15.54 -4.11 18.48
N GLY A 117 16.37 -3.30 17.84
CA GLY A 117 17.35 -3.79 16.88
C GLY A 117 16.84 -3.94 15.47
N HIS A 118 15.59 -3.57 15.19
CA HIS A 118 15.02 -3.63 13.85
C HIS A 118 15.56 -2.49 12.99
N SER A 119 15.78 -2.82 11.72
CA SER A 119 16.24 -1.82 10.76
C SER A 119 15.14 -0.80 10.48
N ILE A 120 15.47 0.46 10.57
CA ILE A 120 14.55 1.57 10.30
C ILE A 120 15.22 2.56 9.39
N VAL A 121 14.45 3.10 8.44
CA VAL A 121 14.92 4.20 7.60
C VAL A 121 14.52 5.51 8.27
N PHE A 122 15.52 6.33 8.55
CA PHE A 122 15.30 7.65 9.14
C PHE A 122 15.42 8.72 8.07
N THR A 123 14.56 9.71 8.18
CA THR A 123 14.64 10.90 7.34
C THR A 123 15.29 12.01 8.15
N VAL A 124 16.21 12.73 7.55
CA VAL A 124 16.88 13.86 8.20
C VAL A 124 15.94 15.05 8.18
N LEU A 125 15.48 15.46 9.37
CA LEU A 125 14.57 16.59 9.48
C LEU A 125 15.30 17.92 9.43
N LYS A 126 16.40 18.03 10.18
CA LYS A 126 17.18 19.25 10.22
C LYS A 126 18.55 18.95 10.83
N ILE A 127 19.47 19.83 10.57
CA ILE A 127 20.79 19.82 11.19
C ILE A 127 20.94 21.15 11.90
N LYS A 128 21.17 21.11 13.19
CA LYS A 128 21.31 22.32 13.96
C LYS A 128 22.56 22.21 14.82
N GLY A 129 23.55 23.03 14.48
CA GLY A 129 24.84 22.98 15.16
C GLY A 129 25.49 21.60 15.03
N ASP A 130 25.75 20.95 16.15
CA ASP A 130 26.38 19.65 16.17
C ASP A 130 25.37 18.51 16.30
N THR A 131 24.08 18.80 16.14
CA THR A 131 23.03 17.81 16.31
C THR A 131 22.26 17.61 15.02
N VAL A 132 22.01 16.35 14.68
CA VAL A 132 21.18 15.95 13.54
C VAL A 132 19.91 15.35 14.07
N TYR A 133 18.77 15.85 13.59
CA TYR A 133 17.44 15.40 14.01
C TYR A 133 16.88 14.44 12.98
N LEU A 134 16.51 13.25 13.45
CA LEU A 134 16.07 12.14 12.59
C LEU A 134 14.64 11.73 12.92
N ASP A 135 13.91 11.32 11.89
CA ASP A 135 12.53 10.85 12.04
C ASP A 135 12.41 9.48 11.39
N GLY A 136 12.13 8.45 12.17
CA GLY A 136 11.96 7.09 11.69
C GLY A 136 10.53 6.73 11.35
N ASN A 137 9.59 7.68 11.43
CA ASN A 137 8.21 7.44 11.04
C ASN A 137 8.09 7.32 9.53
N HIS A 138 7.13 6.52 9.09
CA HIS A 138 6.79 6.49 7.67
C HIS A 138 6.35 7.90 7.24
N ALA A 139 6.65 8.25 5.99
CA ALA A 139 6.33 9.59 5.48
C ALA A 139 4.86 9.94 5.61
N PHE A 140 3.99 8.93 5.54
CA PHE A 140 2.54 9.15 5.62
C PHE A 140 1.96 8.85 7.02
N ALA A 141 2.80 8.52 7.99
CA ALA A 141 2.32 8.27 9.35
C ALA A 141 1.66 9.53 9.91
N GLY A 142 0.56 9.34 10.62
CA GLY A 142 -0.18 10.44 11.23
C GLY A 142 -1.03 11.24 10.27
N LYS A 143 -1.13 10.80 9.01
CA LYS A 143 -1.91 11.51 8.00
C LYS A 143 -3.20 10.80 7.70
N VAL A 144 -4.26 11.58 7.54
CA VAL A 144 -5.51 11.07 6.97
C VAL A 144 -5.31 11.08 5.46
N LEU A 145 -5.53 9.95 4.84
CA LEU A 145 -5.23 9.77 3.42
C LEU A 145 -6.46 9.36 2.64
N ARG A 146 -6.52 9.77 1.38
CA ARG A 146 -7.55 9.32 0.45
C ARG A 146 -6.90 8.41 -0.57
N PHE A 147 -7.46 7.20 -0.67
CA PHE A 147 -6.97 6.20 -1.63
C PHE A 147 -7.96 6.11 -2.77
N GLY A 148 -7.51 6.46 -3.97
CA GLY A 148 -8.26 6.21 -5.18
C GLY A 148 -7.91 4.80 -5.64
N LEU A 149 -8.92 3.98 -5.86
CA LEU A 149 -8.74 2.58 -6.20
C LEU A 149 -9.44 2.28 -7.53
N ASN A 150 -8.76 1.56 -8.41
CA ASN A 150 -9.31 1.16 -9.69
C ASN A 150 -8.97 -0.31 -9.91
N VAL A 151 -9.98 -1.17 -9.86
CA VAL A 151 -9.78 -2.61 -10.03
C VAL A 151 -9.60 -2.91 -11.51
N VAL A 152 -8.45 -3.47 -11.85
CA VAL A 152 -8.10 -3.79 -13.23
C VAL A 152 -8.50 -5.22 -13.58
N GLU A 153 -8.24 -6.16 -12.67
CA GLU A 153 -8.49 -7.57 -12.92
C GLU A 153 -8.76 -8.30 -11.62
N VAL A 154 -9.62 -9.30 -11.70
CA VAL A 154 -9.90 -10.20 -10.57
C VAL A 154 -9.81 -11.62 -11.10
N ARG A 155 -9.03 -12.46 -10.45
CA ARG A 155 -8.95 -13.89 -10.80
C ARG A 155 -8.85 -14.72 -9.53
N ALA A 156 -9.12 -16.00 -9.67
CA ALA A 156 -8.92 -16.92 -8.55
C ALA A 156 -7.41 -17.07 -8.31
N ALA A 157 -7.01 -17.06 -7.07
CA ALA A 157 -5.62 -17.31 -6.72
C ALA A 157 -5.33 -18.80 -6.89
N SER A 158 -4.09 -19.13 -7.21
CA SER A 158 -3.66 -20.53 -7.27
C SER A 158 -3.46 -21.07 -5.85
N GLU A 159 -3.44 -22.38 -5.74
CA GLU A 159 -3.19 -23.02 -4.43
C GLU A 159 -1.84 -22.58 -3.86
N GLU A 160 -0.86 -22.43 -4.72
CA GLU A 160 0.47 -21.99 -4.32
C GLU A 160 0.45 -20.56 -3.79
N GLU A 161 -0.27 -19.68 -4.46
CA GLU A 161 -0.41 -18.30 -4.00
C GLU A 161 -1.10 -18.25 -2.63
N ILE A 162 -2.13 -19.04 -2.45
CA ILE A 162 -2.83 -19.12 -1.18
C ILE A 162 -1.92 -19.64 -0.08
N ALA A 163 -1.16 -20.68 -0.38
CA ALA A 163 -0.22 -21.25 0.59
C ALA A 163 0.86 -20.27 1.00
N HIS A 164 1.32 -19.46 0.07
CA HIS A 164 2.35 -18.45 0.34
C HIS A 164 1.79 -17.16 0.91
N GLY A 165 0.48 -16.93 0.79
CA GLY A 165 -0.15 -15.73 1.29
C GLY A 165 0.07 -14.49 0.45
N HIS A 166 0.51 -14.65 -0.80
CA HIS A 166 0.69 -13.52 -1.70
C HIS A 166 0.58 -13.97 -3.15
N VAL A 167 0.33 -12.99 -4.02
CA VAL A 167 0.14 -13.24 -5.44
C VAL A 167 1.48 -13.39 -6.14
N HIS A 168 1.56 -14.37 -7.04
CA HIS A 168 2.68 -14.53 -7.96
C HIS A 168 2.25 -14.02 -9.32
N GLY A 169 3.15 -13.53 -10.13
CA GLY A 169 2.81 -13.10 -11.46
C GLY A 169 3.84 -12.18 -12.03
N ALA A 170 3.52 -11.62 -13.19
CA ALA A 170 4.42 -10.73 -13.90
C ALA A 170 4.84 -9.54 -13.06
N HIS A 171 3.96 -9.08 -12.22
CA HIS A 171 4.23 -7.97 -11.33
C HIS A 171 4.40 -8.42 -9.90
N GLY A 172 4.48 -9.70 -9.71
CA GLY A 172 4.74 -10.27 -8.40
C GLY A 172 6.10 -9.82 -7.92
N HIS A 173 6.16 -9.50 -6.68
CA HIS A 173 7.40 -8.99 -6.14
C HIS A 173 8.11 -10.05 -5.41
N HIS A 174 9.34 -10.15 -5.76
CA HIS A 174 10.21 -11.10 -5.15
C HIS A 174 11.06 -10.31 -4.19
N HIS A 175 10.75 -10.36 -3.00
CA HIS A 175 11.51 -9.61 -2.04
C HIS A 175 12.21 -10.51 -1.11
#